data_3026f70bfeecad6cfa355e7ebfde2cea
#
_entry.id   3026f70bfeecad6cfa355e7ebfde2cea
#
_cell.length_a   1.000
_cell.length_b   1.000
_cell.length_c   1.000
_cell.angle_alpha   90.00
_cell.angle_beta   90.00
_cell.angle_gamma   90.00
#
_symmetry.space_group_name_H-M   'P 1'
#
loop_
_entity.id
_entity.type
_entity.pdbx_description
1 polymer ?
#
loop_
_entity_poly.entity_id
_entity_poly.type
_entity_poly.pdbx_seq_one_letter_code
_entity_poly.pdbx_strand_id
1 'polypeptide(L)'
;MTPRFWRALRGFWERDLGLSIVLALVILIVFVLPPLVAPPLGERTPVIDLAFSLLLVAGVAGLRARATARALLLAVAVAALAVRWWPSANAAAVALSGLASLALMAMVVLVQAFRGGAVNVHRIQGAVAAYLLLGLAWAYAYELVAALNPDRKSVV
;
A
#
# COMPACT_ATOMS: atom_id res chain seq x y z
N MET A 1 28.69 -5.49 27.72
CA MET A 1 27.94 -5.28 26.48
C MET A 1 27.63 -3.81 26.37
N THR A 2 28.22 -3.13 25.39
CA THR A 2 28.24 -1.67 25.33
C THR A 2 26.92 -1.09 24.78
N PRO A 3 26.42 0.04 25.29
CA PRO A 3 25.17 0.69 24.83
C PRO A 3 25.21 1.12 23.35
N ARG A 4 26.38 1.09 22.72
CA ARG A 4 26.58 1.32 21.28
C ARG A 4 26.05 0.18 20.40
N PHE A 5 26.21 -1.07 20.85
CA PHE A 5 25.73 -2.26 20.12
C PHE A 5 24.20 -2.28 20.02
N TRP A 6 23.51 -2.00 21.10
CA TRP A 6 22.04 -1.93 21.11
C TRP A 6 21.48 -0.77 20.30
N ARG A 7 22.20 0.36 20.25
CA ARG A 7 21.82 1.48 19.37
C ARG A 7 22.06 1.17 17.90
N ALA A 8 23.13 0.48 17.56
CA ALA A 8 23.40 0.03 16.20
C ALA A 8 22.39 -1.03 15.74
N LEU A 9 22.05 -2.00 16.60
CA LEU A 9 21.02 -3.01 16.32
C LEU A 9 19.65 -2.36 16.17
N ARG A 10 19.26 -1.46 17.06
CA ARG A 10 18.00 -0.73 16.96
C ARG A 10 17.94 0.12 15.67
N GLY A 11 19.01 0.79 15.31
CA GLY A 11 19.09 1.55 14.05
C GLY A 11 19.06 0.66 12.79
N PHE A 12 19.56 -0.57 12.88
CA PHE A 12 19.49 -1.56 11.83
C PHE A 12 18.03 -2.10 11.69
N TRP A 13 17.42 -2.49 12.80
CA TRP A 13 16.05 -2.98 12.84
C TRP A 13 15.02 -1.90 12.44
N GLU A 14 15.21 -0.65 12.89
CA GLU A 14 14.31 0.45 12.52
C GLU A 14 14.43 0.87 11.06
N ARG A 15 15.58 0.63 10.40
CA ARG A 15 15.79 0.96 8.98
C ARG A 15 15.17 -0.04 8.04
N ASP A 16 15.15 -1.30 8.42
CA ASP A 16 14.88 -2.42 7.52
C ASP A 16 13.47 -2.99 7.69
N LEU A 17 12.88 -2.86 8.89
CA LEU A 17 11.55 -3.38 9.19
C LEU A 17 10.45 -2.69 8.41
N GLY A 18 10.55 -1.39 8.14
CA GLY A 18 9.48 -0.66 7.46
C GLY A 18 9.16 -1.21 6.06
N LEU A 19 10.19 -1.42 5.23
CA LEU A 19 10.01 -1.99 3.88
C LEU A 19 9.60 -3.47 3.94
N SER A 20 10.16 -4.23 4.88
CA SER A 20 9.80 -5.64 5.06
C SER A 20 8.34 -5.80 5.51
N ILE A 21 7.86 -4.94 6.41
CA ILE A 21 6.45 -4.94 6.85
C ILE A 21 5.52 -4.58 5.68
N VAL A 22 5.86 -3.54 4.91
CA VAL A 22 5.07 -3.16 3.72
C VAL A 22 5.04 -4.31 2.74
N LEU A 23 6.17 -4.95 2.45
CA LEU A 23 6.25 -6.10 1.55
C LEU A 23 5.40 -7.27 2.07
N ALA A 24 5.52 -7.61 3.36
CA ALA A 24 4.74 -8.69 3.97
C ALA A 24 3.23 -8.41 3.91
N LEU A 25 2.81 -7.17 4.18
CA LEU A 25 1.40 -6.77 4.08
C LEU A 25 0.88 -6.80 2.65
N VAL A 26 1.69 -6.37 1.67
CA VAL A 26 1.30 -6.46 0.25
C VAL A 26 1.14 -7.92 -0.18
N ILE A 27 2.08 -8.80 0.19
CA ILE A 27 1.98 -10.23 -0.08
C ILE A 27 0.73 -10.82 0.57
N LEU A 28 0.45 -10.47 1.82
CA LEU A 28 -0.74 -10.91 2.55
C LEU A 28 -2.02 -10.50 1.82
N ILE A 29 -2.11 -9.23 1.40
CA ILE A 29 -3.29 -8.68 0.72
C ILE A 29 -3.49 -9.29 -0.67
N VAL A 30 -2.40 -9.50 -1.42
CA VAL A 30 -2.49 -9.96 -2.82
C VAL A 30 -2.67 -11.48 -2.92
N PHE A 31 -1.97 -12.25 -2.10
CA PHE A 31 -1.89 -13.70 -2.25
C PHE A 31 -2.63 -14.50 -1.19
N VAL A 32 -2.73 -13.98 0.03
CA VAL A 32 -3.29 -14.74 1.16
C VAL A 32 -4.75 -14.38 1.42
N LEU A 33 -5.08 -13.11 1.44
CA LEU A 33 -6.46 -12.68 1.71
C LEU A 33 -7.48 -13.14 0.67
N PRO A 34 -7.27 -12.97 -0.65
CA PRO A 34 -8.28 -13.32 -1.65
C PRO A 34 -8.77 -14.78 -1.55
N PRO A 35 -7.90 -15.80 -1.45
CA PRO A 35 -8.36 -17.18 -1.32
C PRO A 35 -9.02 -17.50 0.03
N LEU A 36 -8.69 -16.74 1.09
CA LEU A 36 -9.24 -16.98 2.44
C LEU A 36 -10.61 -16.34 2.65
N VAL A 37 -10.82 -15.16 2.05
CA VAL A 37 -12.02 -14.36 2.32
C VAL A 37 -13.10 -14.64 1.26
N ALA A 38 -12.72 -15.07 0.03
CA ALA A 38 -13.58 -15.40 -1.11
C ALA A 38 -14.94 -14.64 -1.08
N PRO A 39 -14.94 -13.29 -1.13
CA PRO A 39 -16.19 -12.56 -1.05
C PRO A 39 -17.04 -12.88 -2.28
N PRO A 40 -18.38 -12.95 -2.14
CA PRO A 40 -19.26 -12.92 -3.29
C PRO A 40 -18.91 -11.71 -4.17
N LEU A 41 -18.91 -11.91 -5.49
CA LEU A 41 -18.53 -10.87 -6.45
C LEU A 41 -19.28 -9.57 -6.17
N GLY A 42 -18.55 -8.52 -5.78
CA GLY A 42 -19.09 -7.18 -5.56
C GLY A 42 -19.34 -6.77 -4.10
N GLU A 43 -19.15 -7.66 -3.12
CA GLU A 43 -19.31 -7.31 -1.71
C GLU A 43 -17.97 -6.81 -1.11
N ARG A 44 -18.07 -5.68 -0.38
CA ARG A 44 -16.95 -5.17 0.41
C ARG A 44 -16.80 -6.02 1.66
N THR A 45 -15.62 -6.57 1.84
CA THR A 45 -15.31 -7.29 3.08
C THR A 45 -14.53 -6.38 4.04
N PRO A 46 -15.00 -6.21 5.28
CA PRO A 46 -14.31 -5.37 6.26
C PRO A 46 -12.87 -5.83 6.52
N VAL A 47 -12.57 -7.11 6.27
CA VAL A 47 -11.22 -7.67 6.40
C VAL A 47 -10.26 -7.07 5.37
N ILE A 48 -10.70 -6.93 4.11
CA ILE A 48 -9.90 -6.30 3.05
C ILE A 48 -9.69 -4.81 3.35
N ASP A 49 -10.75 -4.13 3.84
CA ASP A 49 -10.67 -2.72 4.22
C ASP A 49 -9.70 -2.49 5.39
N LEU A 50 -9.72 -3.38 6.38
CA LEU A 50 -8.79 -3.37 7.50
C LEU A 50 -7.35 -3.61 7.04
N ALA A 51 -7.13 -4.63 6.21
CA ALA A 51 -5.80 -4.96 5.69
C ALA A 51 -5.21 -3.82 4.85
N PHE A 52 -6.03 -3.19 4.00
CA PHE A 52 -5.63 -2.00 3.25
C PHE A 52 -5.29 -0.82 4.18
N SER A 53 -6.09 -0.61 5.23
CA SER A 53 -5.83 0.42 6.23
C SER A 53 -4.49 0.20 6.94
N LEU A 54 -4.21 -1.04 7.33
CA LEU A 54 -2.93 -1.42 7.93
C LEU A 54 -1.76 -1.19 6.96
N LEU A 55 -1.94 -1.51 5.68
CA LEU A 55 -0.93 -1.25 4.65
C LEU A 55 -0.62 0.25 4.53
N LEU A 56 -1.64 1.10 4.50
CA LEU A 56 -1.44 2.55 4.43
C LEU A 56 -0.73 3.09 5.67
N VAL A 57 -1.16 2.68 6.86
CA VAL A 57 -0.54 3.09 8.13
C VAL A 57 0.92 2.62 8.18
N ALA A 58 1.19 1.35 7.86
CA ALA A 58 2.54 0.81 7.83
C ALA A 58 3.41 1.52 6.79
N GLY A 59 2.86 1.83 5.62
CA GLY A 59 3.55 2.58 4.58
C GLY A 59 3.95 3.98 5.04
N VAL A 60 3.02 4.73 5.62
CA VAL A 60 3.32 6.08 6.15
C VAL A 60 4.32 6.03 7.29
N ALA A 61 4.21 5.06 8.20
CA ALA A 61 5.09 4.92 9.36
C ALA A 61 6.49 4.41 8.99
N GLY A 62 6.55 3.44 8.08
CA GLY A 62 7.81 2.75 7.71
C GLY A 62 8.64 3.46 6.65
N LEU A 63 8.01 4.28 5.81
CA LEU A 63 8.70 4.94 4.71
C LEU A 63 9.46 6.19 5.18
N ARG A 64 10.78 6.20 4.95
CA ARG A 64 11.64 7.37 5.20
C ARG A 64 11.57 8.34 4.03
N ALA A 65 10.47 9.07 3.93
CA ALA A 65 10.29 10.14 2.96
C ALA A 65 10.76 11.49 3.52
N ARG A 66 11.03 12.45 2.63
CA ARG A 66 11.20 13.86 3.01
C ARG A 66 9.92 14.35 3.71
N ALA A 67 10.03 15.35 4.59
CA ALA A 67 8.88 15.85 5.35
C ALA A 67 7.67 16.18 4.47
N THR A 68 7.89 16.82 3.32
CA THR A 68 6.85 17.14 2.33
C THR A 68 6.19 15.90 1.73
N ALA A 69 6.99 14.91 1.31
CA ALA A 69 6.45 13.66 0.75
C ALA A 69 5.71 12.84 1.81
N ARG A 70 6.19 12.86 3.06
CA ARG A 70 5.51 12.22 4.19
C ARG A 70 4.17 12.90 4.52
N ALA A 71 4.14 14.23 4.52
CA ALA A 71 2.90 14.98 4.73
C ALA A 71 1.87 14.70 3.63
N LEU A 72 2.31 14.65 2.36
CA LEU A 72 1.45 14.30 1.24
C LEU A 72 0.92 12.87 1.36
N LEU A 73 1.80 11.90 1.65
CA LEU A 73 1.38 10.51 1.90
C LEU A 73 0.36 10.41 3.02
N LEU A 74 0.59 11.13 4.12
CA LEU A 74 -0.30 11.16 5.27
C LEU A 74 -1.66 11.74 4.90
N ALA A 75 -1.68 12.86 4.18
CA ALA A 75 -2.91 13.49 3.72
C ALA A 75 -3.71 12.56 2.79
N VAL A 76 -3.04 11.93 1.80
CA VAL A 76 -3.68 10.99 0.88
C VAL A 76 -4.16 9.73 1.61
N ALA A 77 -3.37 9.20 2.55
CA ALA A 77 -3.76 8.04 3.34
C ALA A 77 -4.98 8.33 4.22
N VAL A 78 -5.00 9.48 4.90
CA VAL A 78 -6.17 9.90 5.72
C VAL A 78 -7.40 10.08 4.85
N ALA A 79 -7.27 10.73 3.68
CA ALA A 79 -8.38 10.88 2.74
C ALA A 79 -8.90 9.53 2.23
N ALA A 80 -7.98 8.61 1.87
CA ALA A 80 -8.35 7.27 1.42
C ALA A 80 -9.06 6.46 2.51
N LEU A 81 -8.59 6.54 3.75
CA LEU A 81 -9.23 5.90 4.90
C LEU A 81 -10.62 6.50 5.16
N ALA A 82 -10.75 7.83 5.14
CA ALA A 82 -12.02 8.51 5.32
C ALA A 82 -13.06 8.08 4.27
N VAL A 83 -12.66 8.03 2.99
CA VAL A 83 -13.53 7.57 1.91
C VAL A 83 -13.88 6.08 2.08
N ARG A 84 -12.93 5.25 2.47
CA ARG A 84 -13.13 3.81 2.58
C ARG A 84 -14.09 3.42 3.70
N TRP A 85 -14.01 4.11 4.84
CA TRP A 85 -14.88 3.88 5.99
C TRP A 85 -16.17 4.71 5.96
N TRP A 86 -16.38 5.49 4.89
CA TRP A 86 -17.62 6.25 4.73
C TRP A 86 -18.74 5.35 4.21
N PRO A 87 -19.87 5.21 4.95
CA PRO A 87 -20.92 4.24 4.61
C PRO A 87 -21.57 4.46 3.24
N SER A 88 -21.62 5.72 2.78
CA SER A 88 -22.23 6.12 1.50
C SER A 88 -21.22 6.38 0.39
N ALA A 89 -19.94 6.01 0.56
CA ALA A 89 -18.94 6.22 -0.49
C ALA A 89 -19.26 5.37 -1.72
N ASN A 90 -19.30 6.02 -2.88
CA ASN A 90 -19.51 5.30 -4.14
C ASN A 90 -18.26 4.50 -4.55
N ALA A 91 -18.46 3.47 -5.39
CA ALA A 91 -17.39 2.57 -5.82
C ALA A 91 -16.25 3.33 -6.54
N ALA A 92 -16.58 4.36 -7.33
CA ALA A 92 -15.57 5.15 -8.04
C ALA A 92 -14.68 5.95 -7.08
N ALA A 93 -15.25 6.55 -6.02
CA ALA A 93 -14.47 7.28 -5.01
C ALA A 93 -13.51 6.36 -4.26
N VAL A 94 -13.98 5.13 -3.91
CA VAL A 94 -13.13 4.14 -3.24
C VAL A 94 -12.02 3.65 -4.16
N ALA A 95 -12.33 3.34 -5.41
CA ALA A 95 -11.32 2.92 -6.39
C ALA A 95 -10.29 4.02 -6.65
N LEU A 96 -10.73 5.28 -6.83
CA LEU A 96 -9.84 6.43 -7.04
C LEU A 96 -8.92 6.67 -5.84
N SER A 97 -9.47 6.64 -4.62
CA SER A 97 -8.67 6.84 -3.40
C SER A 97 -7.65 5.71 -3.19
N GLY A 98 -8.04 4.46 -3.49
CA GLY A 98 -7.15 3.30 -3.48
C GLY A 98 -6.02 3.43 -4.50
N LEU A 99 -6.36 3.75 -5.76
CA LEU A 99 -5.39 3.97 -6.82
C LEU A 99 -4.39 5.09 -6.45
N ALA A 100 -4.87 6.25 -6.01
CA ALA A 100 -4.02 7.39 -5.67
C ALA A 100 -3.06 7.07 -4.52
N SER A 101 -3.54 6.43 -3.47
CA SER A 101 -2.73 6.09 -2.29
C SER A 101 -1.68 5.02 -2.62
N LEU A 102 -2.04 3.98 -3.37
CA LEU A 102 -1.12 2.91 -3.76
C LEU A 102 -0.08 3.39 -4.76
N ALA A 103 -0.48 4.19 -5.76
CA ALA A 103 0.45 4.78 -6.74
C ALA A 103 1.48 5.69 -6.04
N LEU A 104 1.03 6.55 -5.13
CA LEU A 104 1.91 7.41 -4.36
C LEU A 104 2.86 6.60 -3.47
N MET A 105 2.36 5.56 -2.80
CA MET A 105 3.18 4.67 -1.97
C MET A 105 4.21 3.92 -2.84
N ALA A 106 3.81 3.37 -3.99
CA ALA A 106 4.70 2.71 -4.92
C ALA A 106 5.82 3.65 -5.39
N MET A 107 5.46 4.90 -5.73
CA MET A 107 6.44 5.90 -6.15
C MET A 107 7.45 6.21 -5.04
N VAL A 108 7.01 6.36 -3.79
CA VAL A 108 7.92 6.64 -2.67
C VAL A 108 8.83 5.44 -2.39
N VAL A 109 8.30 4.22 -2.41
CA VAL A 109 9.09 2.98 -2.26
C VAL A 109 10.11 2.86 -3.38
N LEU A 110 9.70 3.14 -4.63
CA LEU A 110 10.58 3.10 -5.80
C LEU A 110 11.73 4.11 -5.67
N VAL A 111 11.43 5.35 -5.33
CA VAL A 111 12.45 6.40 -5.10
C VAL A 111 13.42 5.98 -3.99
N GLN A 112 12.95 5.32 -2.92
CA GLN A 112 13.83 4.82 -1.86
C GLN A 112 14.69 3.64 -2.34
N ALA A 113 14.14 2.71 -3.11
CA ALA A 113 14.87 1.58 -3.66
C ALA A 113 15.97 2.01 -4.63
N PHE A 114 15.75 3.09 -5.39
CA PHE A 114 16.73 3.62 -6.35
C PHE A 114 17.67 4.71 -5.80
N ARG A 115 17.51 5.12 -4.54
CA ARG A 115 18.49 6.03 -3.90
C ARG A 115 19.86 5.37 -3.83
N GLY A 116 20.88 6.08 -4.35
CA GLY A 116 22.24 5.61 -4.63
C GLY A 116 22.93 4.88 -3.46
N GLY A 117 23.81 3.94 -3.82
CA GLY A 117 24.58 3.08 -2.91
C GLY A 117 24.72 1.65 -3.47
N ALA A 118 25.44 0.79 -2.75
CA ALA A 118 25.60 -0.60 -3.11
C ALA A 118 24.25 -1.33 -3.15
N VAL A 119 24.11 -2.29 -4.08
CA VAL A 119 22.92 -3.14 -4.14
C VAL A 119 22.86 -3.97 -2.87
N ASN A 120 21.81 -3.74 -2.06
CA ASN A 120 21.59 -4.45 -0.81
C ASN A 120 20.23 -5.17 -0.87
N VAL A 121 20.06 -6.21 -0.04
CA VAL A 121 18.83 -7.01 0.06
C VAL A 121 17.59 -6.12 0.22
N HIS A 122 17.69 -5.02 0.97
CA HIS A 122 16.59 -4.06 1.17
C HIS A 122 16.15 -3.35 -0.10
N ARG A 123 17.07 -3.11 -1.03
CA ARG A 123 16.74 -2.52 -2.34
C ARG A 123 15.96 -3.50 -3.20
N ILE A 124 16.31 -4.78 -3.12
CA ILE A 124 15.59 -5.85 -3.81
C ILE A 124 14.18 -5.97 -3.23
N GLN A 125 14.05 -5.99 -1.90
CA GLN A 125 12.74 -5.99 -1.23
C GLN A 125 11.90 -4.77 -1.59
N GLY A 126 12.51 -3.58 -1.63
CA GLY A 126 11.83 -2.35 -2.05
C GLY A 126 11.36 -2.41 -3.51
N ALA A 127 12.18 -2.93 -4.41
CA ALA A 127 11.80 -3.09 -5.82
C ALA A 127 10.64 -4.08 -6.00
N VAL A 128 10.69 -5.21 -5.28
CA VAL A 128 9.59 -6.21 -5.28
C VAL A 128 8.32 -5.60 -4.68
N ALA A 129 8.42 -4.90 -3.57
CA ALA A 129 7.27 -4.22 -2.96
C ALA A 129 6.65 -3.17 -3.89
N ALA A 130 7.47 -2.35 -4.55
CA ALA A 130 7.01 -1.37 -5.53
C ALA A 130 6.30 -2.03 -6.73
N TYR A 131 6.84 -3.14 -7.23
CA TYR A 131 6.21 -3.91 -8.31
C TYR A 131 4.83 -4.44 -7.92
N LEU A 132 4.72 -5.03 -6.72
CA LEU A 132 3.45 -5.54 -6.21
C LEU A 132 2.44 -4.41 -5.94
N LEU A 133 2.89 -3.28 -5.39
CA LEU A 133 2.06 -2.10 -5.18
C LEU A 133 1.53 -1.52 -6.50
N LEU A 134 2.35 -1.51 -7.56
CA LEU A 134 1.94 -1.14 -8.90
C LEU A 134 0.88 -2.09 -9.46
N GLY A 135 1.07 -3.41 -9.29
CA GLY A 135 0.07 -4.41 -9.68
C GLY A 135 -1.27 -4.18 -8.98
N LEU A 136 -1.23 -3.91 -7.66
CA LEU A 136 -2.43 -3.61 -6.89
C LEU A 136 -3.07 -2.27 -7.31
N ALA A 137 -2.26 -1.25 -7.62
CA ALA A 137 -2.76 0.01 -8.16
C ALA A 137 -3.47 -0.18 -9.51
N TRP A 138 -2.95 -1.05 -10.37
CA TRP A 138 -3.62 -1.41 -11.63
C TRP A 138 -4.98 -2.10 -11.38
N ALA A 139 -5.10 -2.97 -10.39
CA ALA A 139 -6.39 -3.56 -10.03
C ALA A 139 -7.42 -2.48 -9.68
N TYR A 140 -7.04 -1.49 -8.86
CA TYR A 140 -7.91 -0.34 -8.55
C TYR A 140 -8.20 0.55 -9.77
N ALA A 141 -7.27 0.67 -10.72
CA ALA A 141 -7.54 1.38 -11.98
C ALA A 141 -8.62 0.67 -12.80
N TYR A 142 -8.59 -0.66 -12.88
CA TYR A 142 -9.65 -1.44 -13.53
C TYR A 142 -11.00 -1.32 -12.80
N GLU A 143 -11.01 -1.36 -11.47
CA GLU A 143 -12.21 -1.13 -10.68
C GLU A 143 -12.80 0.26 -10.93
N LEU A 144 -11.94 1.29 -11.04
CA LEU A 144 -12.36 2.65 -11.35
C LEU A 144 -13.01 2.74 -12.74
N VAL A 145 -12.39 2.14 -13.76
CA VAL A 145 -12.95 2.09 -15.11
C VAL A 145 -14.30 1.37 -15.13
N ALA A 146 -14.41 0.25 -14.39
CA ALA A 146 -15.66 -0.50 -14.27
C ALA A 146 -16.75 0.29 -13.54
N ALA A 147 -16.38 1.10 -12.53
CA ALA A 147 -17.31 1.94 -11.79
C ALA A 147 -17.80 3.15 -12.62
N LEU A 148 -16.97 3.65 -13.53
CA LEU A 148 -17.31 4.78 -14.42
C LEU A 148 -18.12 4.33 -15.66
N ASN A 149 -18.07 3.04 -16.03
CA ASN A 149 -18.75 2.51 -17.20
C ASN A 149 -19.68 1.34 -16.80
N PRO A 150 -20.80 1.61 -16.11
CA PRO A 150 -21.73 0.56 -15.64
C PRO A 150 -22.40 -0.23 -16.76
N ASP A 151 -22.58 0.39 -17.94
CA ASP A 151 -23.28 -0.23 -19.08
C ASP A 151 -22.55 -1.43 -19.71
N ARG A 152 -21.26 -1.61 -19.44
CA ARG A 152 -20.49 -2.79 -19.91
C ARG A 152 -20.86 -4.10 -19.21
N LYS A 153 -21.54 -4.02 -18.06
CA LYS A 153 -21.96 -5.23 -17.30
C LYS A 153 -23.24 -5.88 -17.84
N SER A 154 -23.94 -5.23 -18.76
CA SER A 154 -25.22 -5.71 -19.34
C SER A 154 -25.06 -6.50 -20.65
N VAL A 155 -23.83 -6.79 -21.09
CA VAL A 155 -23.56 -7.43 -22.41
C VAL A 155 -22.93 -8.82 -22.27
N VAL A 156 -23.14 -9.50 -21.12
CA VAL A 156 -22.76 -10.92 -20.96
C VAL A 156 -23.96 -11.70 -20.43
#